data_db2d309b05e65c5a00a1b5982ad88a61
#
_entry.id   db2d309b05e65c5a00a1b5982ad88a61
#
_cell.length_a   1.000
_cell.length_b   1.000
_cell.length_c   1.000
_cell.angle_alpha   90.00
_cell.angle_beta   90.00
_cell.angle_gamma   90.00
#
_symmetry.space_group_name_H-M   'P 1'
#
loop_
_entity.id
_entity.type
_entity.pdbx_description
1 polymer ?
#
loop_
_entity_poly.entity_id
_entity_poly.type
_entity_poly.pdbx_seq_one_letter_code
_entity_poly.pdbx_strand_id
1 'polypeptide(L)'
;MKRSRIASSILALGLALPSVAMAAPFTCPSRGGDIVFGQEANVNSLDQMTSSTISTRNIAMNIYESLMTRDESNRPILELAESMTESPDGLTYTFKLRPGVTFHNGKPLTSADVAASFNRYNRIGLQRSTLDNVAGWDTPDPMTFVIRMKQVQPTFIEALSSFSVPIVIIPSEHENDERQQLRTVGTGPFRLLEFVPGSHARLGRFDAYKPNTSFEDRTGFGGYRVACVDTVTFRIVTEASARVAGLETGALQAVEDVPTRSLANLRNNSAITILPLENWWIQIALPNTANPPTNNLAFRRAVQAALGMEDIMDAATDGNYRLNVGFQFPGRPAYTDAGRETYNINDPARARALLRESGYRNEPIVILTNRDYPPMYNAALVMQQQMRAVGINANLRVVDWPTSVQMSQQVNSTEWHFFHSGWGTQPALGALATMQFLVSPGANYRPRDDKDDPEVHAAWDDMNNLRDPAARQDAFARMQRLVLERAYAYPFGSLTKVQAVRSNVHNFVPFRIPRFSNVWVQ
;
A
#
# COMPACT_ATOMS: atom_id res chain seq x y z
N MET A 1 85.24 -19.00 -28.29
CA MET A 1 83.81 -19.04 -28.49
C MET A 1 83.14 -19.37 -27.17
N LYS A 2 82.65 -18.36 -26.43
CA LYS A 2 81.89 -18.52 -25.17
C LYS A 2 80.43 -18.28 -25.43
N ARG A 3 79.57 -19.28 -25.24
CA ARG A 3 78.07 -19.15 -25.31
C ARG A 3 77.59 -18.69 -23.95
N SER A 4 76.99 -17.49 -23.91
CA SER A 4 76.28 -16.97 -22.78
C SER A 4 74.86 -17.56 -22.77
N ARG A 5 74.44 -18.16 -21.66
CA ARG A 5 73.02 -18.58 -21.40
C ARG A 5 72.29 -17.45 -20.65
N ILE A 6 71.28 -16.88 -21.29
CA ILE A 6 70.35 -15.92 -20.63
C ILE A 6 69.29 -16.77 -19.97
N ALA A 7 69.20 -16.66 -18.64
CA ALA A 7 68.10 -17.24 -17.87
C ALA A 7 66.97 -16.22 -17.80
N SER A 8 65.84 -16.54 -18.37
CA SER A 8 64.61 -15.74 -18.27
C SER A 8 63.82 -16.10 -16.98
N SER A 9 63.81 -15.20 -16.04
CA SER A 9 62.99 -15.31 -14.82
C SER A 9 61.57 -14.84 -15.14
N ILE A 10 60.61 -15.75 -15.12
CA ILE A 10 59.18 -15.42 -15.22
C ILE A 10 58.70 -15.02 -13.82
N LEU A 11 58.40 -13.73 -13.66
CA LEU A 11 57.75 -13.17 -12.45
C LEU A 11 56.26 -13.45 -12.56
N ALA A 12 55.74 -14.42 -11.81
CA ALA A 12 54.30 -14.66 -11.70
C ALA A 12 53.69 -13.60 -10.78
N LEU A 13 52.99 -12.62 -11.39
CA LEU A 13 52.22 -11.63 -10.67
C LEU A 13 50.88 -12.29 -10.25
N GLY A 14 50.78 -12.71 -9.00
CA GLY A 14 49.55 -13.21 -8.41
C GLY A 14 48.53 -12.06 -8.27
N LEU A 15 47.50 -12.02 -9.11
CA LEU A 15 46.34 -11.19 -8.92
C LEU A 15 45.55 -11.69 -7.69
N ALA A 16 45.74 -11.05 -6.54
CA ALA A 16 44.87 -11.21 -5.40
C ALA A 16 43.53 -10.51 -5.74
N LEU A 17 42.51 -11.29 -6.08
CA LEU A 17 41.13 -10.80 -6.17
C LEU A 17 40.73 -10.33 -4.76
N PRO A 18 40.19 -9.12 -4.60
CA PRO A 18 39.67 -8.71 -3.32
C PRO A 18 38.49 -9.63 -2.96
N SER A 19 38.61 -10.37 -1.87
CA SER A 19 37.48 -11.07 -1.27
C SER A 19 36.46 -10.00 -0.85
N VAL A 20 35.32 -9.94 -1.52
CA VAL A 20 34.15 -9.17 -1.06
C VAL A 20 33.77 -9.81 0.27
N ALA A 21 34.14 -9.19 1.38
CA ALA A 21 33.63 -9.59 2.69
C ALA A 21 32.12 -9.35 2.65
N MET A 22 31.30 -10.42 2.64
CA MET A 22 29.86 -10.31 2.87
C MET A 22 29.71 -9.71 4.28
N ALA A 23 28.88 -8.67 4.38
CA ALA A 23 28.56 -8.09 5.68
C ALA A 23 27.84 -9.17 6.53
N ALA A 24 28.07 -9.16 7.84
CA ALA A 24 27.41 -10.11 8.72
C ALA A 24 25.90 -9.78 8.83
N PRO A 25 25.02 -10.79 8.88
CA PRO A 25 23.60 -10.56 9.05
C PRO A 25 23.30 -9.75 10.31
N PHE A 26 22.24 -8.92 10.26
CA PHE A 26 21.81 -8.10 11.39
C PHE A 26 21.64 -8.94 12.66
N THR A 27 22.18 -8.44 13.76
CA THR A 27 22.01 -9.02 15.10
C THR A 27 21.41 -7.96 16.02
N CYS A 28 20.47 -8.35 16.91
CA CYS A 28 19.88 -7.43 17.87
C CYS A 28 20.93 -6.92 18.85
N PRO A 29 21.24 -5.61 18.89
CA PRO A 29 22.16 -5.03 19.88
C PRO A 29 21.63 -5.19 21.31
N SER A 30 20.30 -5.16 21.48
CA SER A 30 19.58 -5.46 22.70
C SER A 30 18.39 -6.36 22.39
N ARG A 31 18.04 -7.26 23.29
CA ARG A 31 16.85 -8.10 23.21
C ARG A 31 15.95 -7.86 24.40
N GLY A 32 14.65 -7.89 24.13
CA GLY A 32 13.61 -7.67 25.15
C GLY A 32 13.00 -6.28 25.08
N GLY A 33 12.10 -6.01 26.02
CA GLY A 33 11.34 -4.78 26.12
C GLY A 33 10.12 -4.73 25.22
N ASP A 34 9.35 -3.66 25.42
CA ASP A 34 8.03 -3.48 24.79
C ASP A 34 7.98 -2.16 24.01
N ILE A 35 7.26 -2.16 22.90
CA ILE A 35 6.94 -0.95 22.14
C ILE A 35 5.43 -0.79 22.08
N VAL A 36 4.93 0.37 22.49
CA VAL A 36 3.55 0.79 22.25
C VAL A 36 3.54 1.81 21.13
N PHE A 37 2.94 1.43 20.00
CA PHE A 37 2.80 2.24 18.80
C PHE A 37 1.41 2.88 18.76
N GLY A 38 1.34 4.20 18.73
CA GLY A 38 0.09 4.95 18.60
C GLY A 38 -0.37 4.99 17.13
N GLN A 39 -1.41 4.21 16.81
CA GLN A 39 -2.03 4.14 15.48
C GLN A 39 -3.23 5.08 15.42
N GLU A 40 -3.40 5.77 14.28
CA GLU A 40 -4.40 6.83 14.14
C GLU A 40 -5.80 6.32 13.74
N ALA A 41 -5.92 5.14 13.13
CA ALA A 41 -7.20 4.66 12.65
C ALA A 41 -7.58 3.29 13.23
N ASN A 42 -8.89 3.08 13.37
CA ASN A 42 -9.48 1.83 13.83
C ASN A 42 -9.15 0.65 12.93
N VAL A 43 -9.17 -0.54 13.54
CA VAL A 43 -8.99 -1.82 12.86
C VAL A 43 -10.09 -2.76 13.32
N ASN A 44 -10.89 -3.24 12.38
CA ASN A 44 -11.99 -4.16 12.67
C ASN A 44 -11.62 -5.62 12.45
N SER A 45 -10.62 -5.87 11.60
CA SER A 45 -10.12 -7.22 11.27
C SER A 45 -8.66 -7.17 10.85
N LEU A 46 -7.94 -8.26 11.10
CA LEU A 46 -6.55 -8.47 10.64
C LEU A 46 -6.48 -9.30 9.34
N ASP A 47 -7.62 -9.55 8.68
CA ASP A 47 -7.69 -10.25 7.41
C ASP A 47 -7.23 -9.36 6.24
N GLN A 48 -5.95 -9.40 5.96
CA GLN A 48 -5.32 -8.55 4.94
C GLN A 48 -5.72 -8.93 3.51
N MET A 49 -6.16 -10.15 3.25
CA MET A 49 -6.62 -10.57 1.91
C MET A 49 -7.92 -9.86 1.49
N THR A 50 -8.71 -9.41 2.46
CA THR A 50 -10.04 -8.85 2.24
C THR A 50 -10.16 -7.37 2.63
N SER A 51 -9.04 -6.73 2.98
CA SER A 51 -8.98 -5.32 3.38
C SER A 51 -7.88 -4.57 2.62
N SER A 52 -8.21 -3.38 2.12
CA SER A 52 -7.24 -2.41 1.57
C SER A 52 -6.83 -1.34 2.58
N THR A 53 -7.32 -1.42 3.84
CA THR A 53 -7.02 -0.40 4.84
C THR A 53 -5.58 -0.45 5.30
N ILE A 54 -4.94 0.73 5.38
CA ILE A 54 -3.57 0.83 5.85
C ILE A 54 -3.46 0.47 7.33
N SER A 55 -4.48 0.76 8.12
CA SER A 55 -4.54 0.42 9.55
C SER A 55 -4.47 -1.09 9.80
N THR A 56 -5.16 -1.90 8.99
CA THR A 56 -5.03 -3.36 9.02
C THR A 56 -3.61 -3.80 8.62
N ARG A 57 -3.05 -3.23 7.55
CA ARG A 57 -1.70 -3.57 7.07
C ARG A 57 -0.61 -3.24 8.07
N ASN A 58 -0.73 -2.13 8.80
CA ASN A 58 0.23 -1.74 9.84
C ASN A 58 0.50 -2.88 10.83
N ILE A 59 -0.53 -3.63 11.17
CA ILE A 59 -0.44 -4.76 12.10
C ILE A 59 -0.09 -6.05 11.35
N ALA A 60 -0.86 -6.37 10.31
CA ALA A 60 -0.83 -7.65 9.62
C ALA A 60 0.52 -7.95 8.94
N MET A 61 1.21 -6.93 8.38
CA MET A 61 2.54 -7.12 7.76
C MET A 61 3.66 -7.50 8.74
N ASN A 62 3.44 -7.41 10.05
CA ASN A 62 4.36 -7.94 11.06
C ASN A 62 4.06 -9.40 11.42
N ILE A 63 2.87 -9.91 11.02
CA ILE A 63 2.34 -11.25 11.35
C ILE A 63 2.46 -12.21 10.17
N TYR A 64 2.09 -11.75 8.98
CA TYR A 64 2.02 -12.57 7.77
C TYR A 64 3.20 -12.33 6.84
N GLU A 65 3.48 -13.34 6.02
CA GLU A 65 4.39 -13.29 4.89
C GLU A 65 3.69 -13.81 3.63
N SER A 66 4.25 -13.48 2.47
CA SER A 66 3.79 -13.92 1.14
C SER A 66 4.88 -14.72 0.43
N LEU A 67 4.59 -15.32 -0.73
CA LEU A 67 5.66 -15.95 -1.54
C LEU A 67 6.72 -14.94 -1.95
N MET A 68 6.26 -13.75 -2.34
CA MET A 68 7.08 -12.61 -2.76
C MET A 68 6.57 -11.34 -2.10
N THR A 69 7.44 -10.37 -1.95
CA THR A 69 7.13 -9.02 -1.46
C THR A 69 7.96 -7.97 -2.20
N ARG A 70 8.13 -6.78 -1.64
CA ARG A 70 8.83 -5.65 -2.26
C ARG A 70 9.97 -5.14 -1.39
N ASP A 71 11.10 -4.77 -2.04
CA ASP A 71 12.23 -4.11 -1.38
C ASP A 71 12.00 -2.60 -1.17
N GLU A 72 12.98 -1.90 -0.60
CA GLU A 72 12.93 -0.44 -0.37
C GLU A 72 12.75 0.37 -1.66
N SER A 73 13.21 -0.16 -2.80
CA SER A 73 13.08 0.46 -4.12
C SER A 73 11.86 -0.02 -4.88
N ASN A 74 10.99 -0.80 -4.22
CA ASN A 74 9.78 -1.40 -4.81
C ASN A 74 9.99 -2.50 -5.85
N ARG A 75 11.12 -3.09 -5.90
CA ARG A 75 11.36 -4.24 -6.76
C ARG A 75 10.80 -5.50 -6.09
N PRO A 76 10.18 -6.40 -6.86
CA PRO A 76 9.80 -7.72 -6.36
C PRO A 76 11.00 -8.47 -5.80
N ILE A 77 10.84 -9.02 -4.61
CA ILE A 77 11.82 -9.91 -3.96
C ILE A 77 11.13 -11.16 -3.42
N LEU A 78 11.87 -12.25 -3.33
CA LEU A 78 11.40 -13.48 -2.73
C LEU A 78 11.30 -13.34 -1.21
N GLU A 79 10.23 -13.89 -0.61
CA GLU A 79 10.02 -13.86 0.84
C GLU A 79 9.91 -15.27 1.42
N LEU A 80 8.79 -15.98 1.26
CA LEU A 80 8.66 -17.40 1.63
C LEU A 80 9.19 -18.34 0.55
N ALA A 81 9.29 -17.88 -0.68
CA ALA A 81 10.00 -18.60 -1.73
C ALA A 81 11.51 -18.42 -1.60
N GLU A 82 12.28 -19.50 -1.79
CA GLU A 82 13.74 -19.50 -1.89
C GLU A 82 14.18 -19.19 -3.32
N SER A 83 13.44 -19.69 -4.32
CA SER A 83 13.68 -19.43 -5.72
C SER A 83 12.38 -19.38 -6.52
N MET A 84 12.43 -18.70 -7.66
CA MET A 84 11.39 -18.70 -8.67
C MET A 84 12.04 -18.86 -10.05
N THR A 85 11.43 -19.69 -10.88
CA THR A 85 11.80 -19.84 -12.30
C THR A 85 10.58 -19.64 -13.18
N GLU A 86 10.76 -18.90 -14.25
CA GLU A 86 9.77 -18.73 -15.32
C GLU A 86 10.13 -19.64 -16.50
N SER A 87 9.14 -20.32 -17.08
CA SER A 87 9.35 -21.14 -18.26
C SER A 87 9.67 -20.25 -19.48
N PRO A 88 10.38 -20.78 -20.50
CA PRO A 88 10.78 -20.00 -21.68
C PRO A 88 9.60 -19.40 -22.46
N ASP A 89 8.42 -20.00 -22.39
CA ASP A 89 7.18 -19.50 -23.00
C ASP A 89 6.46 -18.45 -22.15
N GLY A 90 6.92 -18.22 -20.89
CA GLY A 90 6.32 -17.27 -19.98
C GLY A 90 4.97 -17.70 -19.38
N LEU A 91 4.63 -18.98 -19.50
CA LEU A 91 3.32 -19.51 -19.08
C LEU A 91 3.36 -20.29 -17.77
N THR A 92 4.54 -20.54 -17.20
CA THR A 92 4.67 -21.31 -15.96
C THR A 92 5.68 -20.64 -15.02
N TYR A 93 5.27 -20.41 -13.78
CA TYR A 93 6.12 -19.93 -12.69
C TYR A 93 6.26 -21.04 -11.64
N THR A 94 7.48 -21.49 -11.39
CA THR A 94 7.77 -22.51 -10.38
C THR A 94 8.47 -21.88 -9.19
N PHE A 95 7.87 -21.98 -8.01
CA PHE A 95 8.40 -21.49 -6.74
C PHE A 95 8.89 -22.66 -5.88
N LYS A 96 10.11 -22.56 -5.36
CA LYS A 96 10.60 -23.42 -4.27
C LYS A 96 10.48 -22.68 -2.96
N LEU A 97 9.90 -23.32 -1.93
CA LEU A 97 9.71 -22.73 -0.62
C LEU A 97 11.00 -22.78 0.19
N ARG A 98 11.22 -21.80 1.07
CA ARG A 98 12.35 -21.79 2.01
C ARG A 98 12.17 -22.93 3.02
N PRO A 99 13.20 -23.75 3.28
CA PRO A 99 13.11 -24.84 4.23
C PRO A 99 13.06 -24.36 5.69
N GLY A 100 12.38 -25.12 6.54
CA GLY A 100 12.34 -24.90 7.98
C GLY A 100 11.48 -23.73 8.45
N VAL A 101 10.65 -23.15 7.59
CA VAL A 101 9.65 -22.15 7.97
C VAL A 101 8.48 -22.85 8.68
N THR A 102 8.02 -22.26 9.79
CA THR A 102 6.85 -22.72 10.54
C THR A 102 5.85 -21.59 10.74
N PHE A 103 4.58 -21.95 10.82
CA PHE A 103 3.53 -21.03 11.26
C PHE A 103 3.59 -20.79 12.77
N HIS A 104 2.92 -19.77 13.26
CA HIS A 104 2.84 -19.41 14.68
C HIS A 104 2.23 -20.50 15.56
N ASN A 105 1.47 -21.44 14.99
CA ASN A 105 0.93 -22.63 15.66
C ASN A 105 1.91 -23.82 15.66
N GLY A 106 3.11 -23.67 15.11
CA GLY A 106 4.15 -24.69 15.03
C GLY A 106 4.04 -25.63 13.82
N LYS A 107 3.00 -25.52 12.99
CA LYS A 107 2.85 -26.31 11.76
C LYS A 107 3.95 -25.93 10.76
N PRO A 108 4.67 -26.87 10.14
CA PRO A 108 5.59 -26.58 9.04
C PRO A 108 4.84 -26.01 7.82
N LEU A 109 5.46 -25.03 7.14
CA LEU A 109 4.97 -24.50 5.87
C LEU A 109 5.17 -25.53 4.76
N THR A 110 4.13 -25.73 3.95
CA THR A 110 4.16 -26.58 2.76
C THR A 110 3.47 -25.90 1.58
N SER A 111 3.67 -26.45 0.37
CA SER A 111 2.99 -25.99 -0.84
C SER A 111 1.46 -26.14 -0.78
N ALA A 112 0.94 -27.05 0.04
CA ALA A 112 -0.50 -27.17 0.27
C ALA A 112 -1.07 -25.93 0.99
N ASP A 113 -0.30 -25.31 1.90
CA ASP A 113 -0.70 -24.07 2.56
C ASP A 113 -0.68 -22.89 1.59
N VAL A 114 0.27 -22.88 0.66
CA VAL A 114 0.30 -21.89 -0.44
C VAL A 114 -0.93 -22.05 -1.33
N ALA A 115 -1.26 -23.27 -1.76
CA ALA A 115 -2.45 -23.54 -2.57
C ALA A 115 -3.74 -23.11 -1.86
N ALA A 116 -3.89 -23.45 -0.58
CA ALA A 116 -5.03 -23.03 0.25
C ALA A 116 -5.16 -21.50 0.33
N SER A 117 -4.04 -20.80 0.45
CA SER A 117 -4.00 -19.33 0.46
C SER A 117 -4.47 -18.74 -0.86
N PHE A 118 -4.01 -19.29 -1.99
CA PHE A 118 -4.43 -18.89 -3.33
C PHE A 118 -5.90 -19.22 -3.59
N ASN A 119 -6.40 -20.39 -3.15
CA ASN A 119 -7.81 -20.77 -3.24
C ASN A 119 -8.69 -19.74 -2.48
N ARG A 120 -8.33 -19.42 -1.24
CA ARG A 120 -9.06 -18.44 -0.45
C ARG A 120 -9.04 -17.07 -1.11
N TYR A 121 -7.87 -16.63 -1.57
CA TYR A 121 -7.74 -15.32 -2.22
C TYR A 121 -8.54 -15.24 -3.51
N ASN A 122 -8.53 -16.29 -4.33
CA ASN A 122 -9.33 -16.36 -5.56
C ASN A 122 -10.84 -16.33 -5.28
N ARG A 123 -11.28 -16.94 -4.17
CA ARG A 123 -12.69 -16.96 -3.75
C ARG A 123 -13.16 -15.61 -3.22
N ILE A 124 -12.42 -14.98 -2.30
CA ILE A 124 -12.88 -13.82 -1.54
C ILE A 124 -11.92 -12.63 -1.46
N GLY A 125 -10.71 -12.74 -2.03
CA GLY A 125 -9.72 -11.66 -2.01
C GLY A 125 -10.24 -10.38 -2.65
N LEU A 126 -9.90 -9.24 -2.06
CA LEU A 126 -10.36 -7.94 -2.56
C LEU A 126 -9.81 -7.62 -3.96
N GLN A 127 -8.58 -8.03 -4.25
CA GLN A 127 -7.94 -7.87 -5.56
C GLN A 127 -7.75 -9.22 -6.26
N ARG A 128 -8.74 -10.13 -6.16
CA ARG A 128 -8.68 -11.47 -6.77
C ARG A 128 -8.49 -11.44 -8.29
N SER A 129 -8.83 -10.33 -8.94
CA SER A 129 -8.55 -10.12 -10.37
C SER A 129 -7.05 -10.24 -10.73
N THR A 130 -6.14 -10.13 -9.78
CA THR A 130 -4.73 -10.47 -9.96
C THR A 130 -4.55 -11.91 -10.48
N LEU A 131 -5.48 -12.81 -10.18
CA LEU A 131 -5.46 -14.21 -10.57
C LEU A 131 -6.31 -14.53 -11.82
N ASP A 132 -6.96 -13.55 -12.45
CA ASP A 132 -7.88 -13.80 -13.58
C ASP A 132 -7.18 -14.47 -14.76
N ASN A 133 -5.89 -14.16 -14.98
CA ASN A 133 -5.07 -14.77 -16.03
C ASN A 133 -4.35 -16.06 -15.59
N VAL A 134 -4.59 -16.53 -14.38
CA VAL A 134 -4.06 -17.81 -13.90
C VAL A 134 -4.98 -18.93 -14.37
N ALA A 135 -4.42 -19.96 -15.01
CA ALA A 135 -5.13 -21.16 -15.45
C ALA A 135 -5.32 -22.15 -14.28
N GLY A 136 -4.39 -22.16 -13.34
CA GLY A 136 -4.39 -23.01 -12.15
C GLY A 136 -3.02 -23.09 -11.50
N TRP A 137 -2.95 -23.86 -10.42
CA TRP A 137 -1.71 -24.12 -9.69
C TRP A 137 -1.62 -25.58 -9.24
N ASP A 138 -0.38 -26.02 -9.02
CA ASP A 138 -0.05 -27.38 -8.58
C ASP A 138 0.91 -27.39 -7.40
N THR A 139 0.87 -28.47 -6.66
CA THR A 139 1.76 -28.78 -5.52
C THR A 139 2.41 -30.14 -5.75
N PRO A 140 3.39 -30.26 -6.68
CA PRO A 140 3.97 -31.54 -7.05
C PRO A 140 4.73 -32.24 -5.90
N ASP A 141 5.21 -31.45 -4.96
CA ASP A 141 5.82 -31.89 -3.71
C ASP A 141 5.59 -30.85 -2.60
N PRO A 142 5.86 -31.18 -1.31
CA PRO A 142 5.60 -30.26 -0.19
C PRO A 142 6.34 -28.92 -0.25
N MET A 143 7.41 -28.79 -1.05
CA MET A 143 8.24 -27.61 -1.13
C MET A 143 8.16 -26.88 -2.46
N THR A 144 7.31 -27.35 -3.38
CA THR A 144 7.18 -26.78 -4.72
C THR A 144 5.75 -26.33 -5.01
N PHE A 145 5.61 -25.08 -5.41
CA PHE A 145 4.34 -24.51 -5.87
C PHE A 145 4.50 -24.02 -7.31
N VAL A 146 3.58 -24.40 -8.18
CA VAL A 146 3.63 -24.09 -9.62
C VAL A 146 2.38 -23.33 -10.02
N ILE A 147 2.53 -22.17 -10.65
CA ILE A 147 1.44 -21.38 -11.22
C ILE A 147 1.48 -21.53 -12.75
N ARG A 148 0.33 -21.85 -13.34
CA ARG A 148 0.15 -21.88 -14.81
C ARG A 148 -0.72 -20.71 -15.24
N MET A 149 -0.26 -19.97 -16.25
CA MET A 149 -0.94 -18.82 -16.84
C MET A 149 -1.77 -19.24 -18.07
N LYS A 150 -2.89 -18.55 -18.31
CA LYS A 150 -3.69 -18.68 -19.54
C LYS A 150 -2.98 -18.04 -20.73
N GLN A 151 -2.29 -16.93 -20.49
CA GLN A 151 -1.50 -16.17 -21.45
C GLN A 151 -0.34 -15.47 -20.74
N VAL A 152 0.66 -15.07 -21.50
CA VAL A 152 1.81 -14.32 -20.96
C VAL A 152 1.33 -12.99 -20.39
N GLN A 153 1.72 -12.71 -19.15
CA GLN A 153 1.45 -11.44 -18.48
C GLN A 153 2.75 -10.88 -17.87
N PRO A 154 3.44 -9.96 -18.55
CA PRO A 154 4.73 -9.43 -18.12
C PRO A 154 4.72 -8.79 -16.73
N THR A 155 3.56 -8.30 -16.29
CA THR A 155 3.38 -7.62 -15.00
C THR A 155 2.90 -8.56 -13.88
N PHE A 156 2.78 -9.87 -14.14
CA PHE A 156 2.22 -10.81 -13.16
C PHE A 156 3.02 -10.84 -11.84
N ILE A 157 4.35 -10.88 -11.93
CA ILE A 157 5.22 -10.89 -10.73
C ILE A 157 5.12 -9.56 -9.97
N GLU A 158 4.95 -8.44 -10.66
CA GLU A 158 4.68 -7.15 -10.01
C GLU A 158 3.35 -7.17 -9.26
N ALA A 159 2.30 -7.71 -9.85
CA ALA A 159 1.00 -7.85 -9.22
C ALA A 159 1.03 -8.82 -8.03
N LEU A 160 1.67 -9.98 -8.19
CA LEU A 160 1.80 -11.02 -7.16
C LEU A 160 2.58 -10.54 -5.93
N SER A 161 3.59 -9.70 -6.10
CA SER A 161 4.40 -9.14 -5.01
C SER A 161 3.80 -7.89 -4.37
N SER A 162 2.60 -7.46 -4.78
CA SER A 162 1.94 -6.27 -4.23
C SER A 162 1.61 -6.45 -2.75
N PHE A 163 1.97 -5.44 -1.94
CA PHE A 163 1.61 -5.42 -0.52
C PHE A 163 0.27 -4.74 -0.23
N SER A 164 -0.40 -4.22 -1.25
CA SER A 164 -1.66 -3.47 -1.08
C SER A 164 -2.77 -4.35 -0.53
N VAL A 165 -3.00 -5.48 -1.18
CA VAL A 165 -3.88 -6.57 -0.73
C VAL A 165 -3.16 -7.87 -1.08
N PRO A 166 -2.13 -8.27 -0.32
CA PRO A 166 -1.27 -9.39 -0.66
C PRO A 166 -1.99 -10.74 -0.52
N ILE A 167 -1.49 -11.73 -1.25
CA ILE A 167 -1.79 -13.13 -0.98
C ILE A 167 -0.89 -13.57 0.16
N VAL A 168 -1.34 -13.35 1.41
CA VAL A 168 -0.61 -13.82 2.58
C VAL A 168 -0.76 -15.33 2.72
N ILE A 169 0.30 -16.00 3.15
CA ILE A 169 0.28 -17.46 3.30
C ILE A 169 -0.26 -17.82 4.68
N ILE A 170 -1.29 -18.66 4.68
CA ILE A 170 -2.02 -19.13 5.85
C ILE A 170 -1.98 -20.66 5.94
N PRO A 171 -2.17 -21.26 7.12
CA PRO A 171 -2.35 -22.70 7.23
C PRO A 171 -3.55 -23.18 6.41
N SER A 172 -3.43 -24.35 5.77
CA SER A 172 -4.45 -24.89 4.86
C SER A 172 -5.81 -25.11 5.53
N GLU A 173 -5.83 -25.37 6.83
CA GLU A 173 -7.06 -25.48 7.63
C GLU A 173 -7.85 -24.17 7.77
N HIS A 174 -7.28 -23.02 7.32
CA HIS A 174 -7.92 -21.71 7.30
C HIS A 174 -8.43 -21.29 5.89
N GLU A 175 -8.33 -22.17 4.89
CA GLU A 175 -8.77 -21.90 3.52
C GLU A 175 -10.21 -21.42 3.43
N ASN A 176 -11.09 -22.02 4.25
CA ASN A 176 -12.53 -21.74 4.25
C ASN A 176 -12.95 -20.64 5.24
N ASP A 177 -12.01 -20.00 5.93
CA ASP A 177 -12.34 -18.85 6.79
C ASP A 177 -12.95 -17.74 5.95
N GLU A 178 -14.09 -17.20 6.39
CA GLU A 178 -14.86 -16.19 5.67
C GLU A 178 -14.19 -14.81 5.72
N ARG A 179 -14.74 -13.86 4.96
CA ARG A 179 -14.28 -12.47 4.94
C ARG A 179 -14.21 -11.88 6.33
N GLN A 180 -13.08 -11.24 6.66
CA GLN A 180 -12.81 -10.59 7.94
C GLN A 180 -12.86 -11.53 9.17
N GLN A 181 -12.95 -12.84 8.94
CA GLN A 181 -12.99 -13.88 9.99
C GLN A 181 -11.75 -14.77 9.95
N LEU A 182 -10.71 -14.39 9.20
CA LEU A 182 -9.47 -15.15 9.13
C LEU A 182 -8.85 -15.30 10.53
N ARG A 183 -8.64 -16.53 10.93
CA ARG A 183 -7.85 -16.85 12.14
C ARG A 183 -6.41 -16.39 11.94
N THR A 184 -5.91 -15.56 12.86
CA THR A 184 -4.64 -14.86 12.70
C THR A 184 -3.46 -15.76 13.04
N VAL A 185 -3.04 -16.57 12.09
CA VAL A 185 -1.87 -17.45 12.15
C VAL A 185 -1.03 -17.21 10.91
N GLY A 186 0.15 -16.62 11.06
CA GLY A 186 1.10 -16.32 9.99
C GLY A 186 2.44 -17.01 10.22
N THR A 187 3.44 -16.61 9.44
CA THR A 187 4.83 -17.08 9.50
C THR A 187 5.81 -15.97 9.90
N GLY A 188 5.33 -14.74 10.08
CA GLY A 188 6.15 -13.55 10.32
C GLY A 188 6.87 -13.52 11.68
N PRO A 189 7.75 -12.52 11.89
CA PRO A 189 8.58 -12.42 13.11
C PRO A 189 7.79 -12.14 14.39
N PHE A 190 6.54 -11.68 14.28
CA PHE A 190 5.65 -11.47 15.42
C PHE A 190 4.36 -12.27 15.24
N ARG A 191 3.84 -12.80 16.36
CA ARG A 191 2.56 -13.51 16.43
C ARG A 191 1.52 -12.70 17.20
N LEU A 192 0.26 -12.86 16.86
CA LEU A 192 -0.83 -12.23 17.61
C LEU A 192 -0.96 -12.83 19.01
N LEU A 193 -0.96 -11.98 20.04
CA LEU A 193 -1.27 -12.35 21.42
C LEU A 193 -2.69 -11.94 21.80
N GLU A 194 -3.12 -10.74 21.38
CA GLU A 194 -4.42 -10.19 21.71
C GLU A 194 -4.87 -9.21 20.61
N PHE A 195 -6.15 -9.23 20.29
CA PHE A 195 -6.77 -8.24 19.42
C PHE A 195 -8.12 -7.82 19.98
N VAL A 196 -8.24 -6.54 20.31
CA VAL A 196 -9.48 -5.90 20.76
C VAL A 196 -9.84 -4.81 19.74
N PRO A 197 -10.80 -5.07 18.83
CA PRO A 197 -11.23 -4.11 17.82
C PRO A 197 -11.55 -2.73 18.44
N GLY A 198 -11.08 -1.66 17.80
CA GLY A 198 -11.26 -0.30 18.28
C GLY A 198 -10.38 0.10 19.47
N SER A 199 -9.57 -0.79 20.02
CA SER A 199 -8.68 -0.54 21.16
C SER A 199 -7.22 -0.81 20.81
N HIS A 200 -6.86 -2.07 20.61
CA HIS A 200 -5.46 -2.42 20.36
C HIS A 200 -5.28 -3.81 19.74
N ALA A 201 -4.09 -4.03 19.17
CA ALA A 201 -3.55 -5.33 18.86
C ALA A 201 -2.18 -5.48 19.52
N ARG A 202 -1.98 -6.55 20.29
CA ARG A 202 -0.72 -6.88 20.93
C ARG A 202 -0.07 -8.06 20.24
N LEU A 203 1.15 -7.86 19.76
CA LEU A 203 1.97 -8.86 19.10
C LEU A 203 3.11 -9.26 20.02
N GLY A 204 3.46 -10.54 20.04
CA GLY A 204 4.62 -11.07 20.74
C GLY A 204 5.66 -11.59 19.75
N ARG A 205 6.93 -11.56 20.14
CA ARG A 205 8.02 -12.17 19.37
C ARG A 205 7.72 -13.64 19.09
N PHE A 206 8.00 -14.07 17.88
CA PHE A 206 7.95 -15.48 17.49
C PHE A 206 9.38 -16.05 17.46
N ASP A 207 9.80 -16.71 18.52
CA ASP A 207 11.18 -17.19 18.69
C ASP A 207 11.57 -18.26 17.66
N ALA A 208 10.61 -19.00 17.10
CA ALA A 208 10.84 -19.97 16.04
C ALA A 208 10.85 -19.34 14.62
N TYR A 209 10.74 -18.01 14.50
CA TYR A 209 10.81 -17.32 13.22
C TYR A 209 12.11 -17.65 12.47
N LYS A 210 11.98 -17.94 11.18
CA LYS A 210 13.12 -18.28 10.31
C LYS A 210 13.43 -17.10 9.39
N PRO A 211 14.50 -16.29 9.67
CA PRO A 211 14.90 -15.19 8.81
C PRO A 211 15.26 -15.65 7.39
N ASN A 212 15.04 -14.79 6.41
CA ASN A 212 15.50 -15.05 5.03
C ASN A 212 17.00 -14.73 4.90
N THR A 213 17.84 -15.76 4.91
CA THR A 213 19.30 -15.65 4.88
C THR A 213 19.89 -15.26 3.53
N SER A 214 19.07 -15.03 2.51
CA SER A 214 19.52 -14.45 1.23
C SER A 214 19.78 -12.94 1.34
N PHE A 215 19.50 -12.35 2.48
CA PHE A 215 19.70 -10.93 2.80
C PHE A 215 20.48 -10.78 4.10
N GLU A 216 21.14 -9.64 4.28
CA GLU A 216 21.90 -9.31 5.50
C GLU A 216 21.09 -8.45 6.48
N ASP A 217 20.10 -7.68 5.99
CA ASP A 217 19.19 -6.84 6.77
C ASP A 217 17.78 -6.88 6.17
N ARG A 218 16.81 -6.28 6.86
CA ARG A 218 15.48 -6.07 6.29
C ARG A 218 15.57 -5.15 5.08
N THR A 219 14.72 -5.39 4.10
CA THR A 219 14.55 -4.51 2.95
C THR A 219 13.08 -4.47 2.54
N GLY A 220 12.52 -3.25 2.39
CA GLY A 220 11.09 -3.08 2.16
C GLY A 220 10.24 -3.82 3.19
N PHE A 221 9.43 -4.76 2.73
CA PHE A 221 8.58 -5.59 3.58
C PHE A 221 9.18 -6.97 3.89
N GLY A 222 10.34 -7.30 3.32
CA GLY A 222 11.02 -8.58 3.47
C GLY A 222 12.47 -8.43 3.95
N GLY A 223 13.34 -9.28 3.41
CA GLY A 223 14.76 -9.32 3.76
C GLY A 223 15.05 -10.12 5.03
N TYR A 224 16.23 -9.88 5.64
CA TYR A 224 16.61 -10.52 6.89
C TYR A 224 15.95 -9.81 8.07
N ARG A 225 14.86 -10.38 8.57
CA ARG A 225 14.06 -9.81 9.66
C ARG A 225 14.29 -10.57 10.97
N VAL A 226 14.41 -9.83 12.08
CA VAL A 226 14.55 -10.39 13.43
C VAL A 226 13.67 -9.58 14.39
N ALA A 227 12.90 -10.24 15.25
CA ALA A 227 12.20 -9.58 16.33
C ALA A 227 13.14 -9.39 17.54
N CYS A 228 13.57 -8.15 17.83
CA CYS A 228 14.43 -7.87 18.95
C CYS A 228 13.66 -7.59 20.25
N VAL A 229 12.47 -6.94 20.13
CA VAL A 229 11.60 -6.65 21.28
C VAL A 229 10.70 -7.83 21.63
N ASP A 230 10.24 -7.91 22.88
CA ASP A 230 9.34 -8.96 23.35
C ASP A 230 7.92 -8.76 22.82
N THR A 231 7.42 -7.52 22.88
CA THR A 231 6.07 -7.21 22.39
C THR A 231 6.02 -5.89 21.60
N VAL A 232 5.05 -5.82 20.69
CA VAL A 232 4.62 -4.60 20.02
C VAL A 232 3.11 -4.47 20.20
N THR A 233 2.66 -3.39 20.84
CA THR A 233 1.24 -3.08 21.01
C THR A 233 0.86 -1.93 20.09
N PHE A 234 0.02 -2.19 19.10
CA PHE A 234 -0.63 -1.17 18.29
C PHE A 234 -1.84 -0.65 19.03
N ARG A 235 -1.71 0.50 19.69
CA ARG A 235 -2.80 1.16 20.40
C ARG A 235 -3.53 2.13 19.48
N ILE A 236 -4.86 2.00 19.38
CA ILE A 236 -5.67 2.94 18.59
C ILE A 236 -5.83 4.23 19.38
N VAL A 237 -5.30 5.32 18.83
CA VAL A 237 -5.35 6.68 19.41
C VAL A 237 -5.69 7.63 18.27
N THR A 238 -6.98 7.81 18.01
CA THR A 238 -7.48 8.61 16.88
C THR A 238 -7.18 10.10 17.02
N GLU A 239 -7.20 10.62 18.27
CA GLU A 239 -6.91 12.03 18.53
C GLU A 239 -5.41 12.34 18.43
N ALA A 240 -5.03 13.20 17.50
CA ALA A 240 -3.64 13.54 17.23
C ALA A 240 -2.92 14.17 18.45
N SER A 241 -3.61 15.02 19.22
CA SER A 241 -3.08 15.62 20.44
C SER A 241 -2.79 14.57 21.52
N ALA A 242 -3.63 13.54 21.64
CA ALA A 242 -3.41 12.44 22.57
C ALA A 242 -2.20 11.57 22.16
N ARG A 243 -1.97 11.38 20.84
CA ARG A 243 -0.74 10.71 20.33
C ARG A 243 0.51 11.49 20.70
N VAL A 244 0.50 12.82 20.50
CA VAL A 244 1.63 13.70 20.86
C VAL A 244 1.89 13.63 22.36
N ALA A 245 0.87 13.82 23.20
CA ALA A 245 1.00 13.74 24.67
C ALA A 245 1.50 12.36 25.13
N GLY A 246 1.00 11.27 24.50
CA GLY A 246 1.45 9.92 24.80
C GLY A 246 2.93 9.69 24.46
N LEU A 247 3.43 10.29 23.36
CA LEU A 247 4.83 10.25 22.99
C LEU A 247 5.71 11.06 23.97
N GLU A 248 5.28 12.27 24.38
CA GLU A 248 5.99 13.12 25.31
C GLU A 248 6.11 12.49 26.70
N THR A 249 5.03 11.91 27.21
CA THR A 249 5.00 11.24 28.53
C THR A 249 5.65 9.85 28.52
N GLY A 250 5.89 9.25 27.35
CA GLY A 250 6.41 7.89 27.23
C GLY A 250 5.34 6.80 27.34
N ALA A 251 4.06 7.13 27.37
CA ALA A 251 2.97 6.17 27.25
C ALA A 251 2.89 5.50 25.85
N LEU A 252 3.48 6.17 24.84
CA LEU A 252 3.72 5.67 23.50
C LEU A 252 5.22 5.76 23.18
N GLN A 253 5.82 4.71 22.65
CA GLN A 253 7.22 4.69 22.22
C GLN A 253 7.40 5.15 20.77
N ALA A 254 6.36 5.00 19.95
CA ALA A 254 6.33 5.44 18.57
C ALA A 254 4.90 5.84 18.18
N VAL A 255 4.77 6.74 17.21
CA VAL A 255 3.46 7.17 16.69
C VAL A 255 3.46 7.20 15.17
N GLU A 256 2.29 6.89 14.61
CA GLU A 256 2.08 6.82 13.17
C GLU A 256 2.13 8.19 12.50
N ASP A 257 1.67 9.23 13.20
CA ASP A 257 1.61 10.59 12.67
C ASP A 257 1.67 11.66 13.77
N VAL A 258 2.40 12.74 13.47
CA VAL A 258 2.51 13.95 14.29
C VAL A 258 1.99 15.13 13.46
N PRO A 259 0.99 15.89 13.95
CA PRO A 259 0.49 17.07 13.28
C PRO A 259 1.59 18.12 13.04
N THR A 260 1.57 18.77 11.88
CA THR A 260 2.55 19.82 11.51
C THR A 260 2.69 20.88 12.58
N ARG A 261 1.58 21.34 13.20
CA ARG A 261 1.56 22.33 14.28
C ARG A 261 2.33 21.92 15.54
N SER A 262 2.51 20.61 15.78
CA SER A 262 3.23 20.09 16.96
C SER A 262 4.74 19.94 16.74
N LEU A 263 5.20 19.99 15.48
CA LEU A 263 6.59 19.69 15.12
C LEU A 263 7.59 20.67 15.75
N ALA A 264 7.25 21.96 15.84
CA ALA A 264 8.13 22.97 16.42
C ALA A 264 8.48 22.65 17.87
N ASN A 265 7.50 22.25 18.68
CA ASN A 265 7.70 21.88 20.10
C ASN A 265 8.46 20.56 20.22
N LEU A 266 8.08 19.55 19.44
CA LEU A 266 8.70 18.22 19.51
C LEU A 266 10.16 18.21 19.06
N ARG A 267 10.57 19.06 18.11
CA ARG A 267 11.97 19.20 17.69
C ARG A 267 12.90 19.67 18.82
N ASN A 268 12.37 20.37 19.79
CA ASN A 268 13.12 20.84 20.97
C ASN A 268 13.17 19.79 22.09
N ASN A 269 12.49 18.66 21.96
CA ASN A 269 12.48 17.60 22.95
C ASN A 269 13.51 16.51 22.59
N SER A 270 14.64 16.47 23.30
CA SER A 270 15.73 15.51 23.05
C SER A 270 15.32 14.04 23.27
N ALA A 271 14.21 13.78 23.94
CA ALA A 271 13.68 12.43 24.14
C ALA A 271 12.88 11.92 22.93
N ILE A 272 12.75 12.73 21.85
CA ILE A 272 11.93 12.40 20.67
C ILE A 272 12.74 12.59 19.39
N THR A 273 12.64 11.63 18.50
CA THR A 273 13.19 11.71 17.14
C THR A 273 12.05 11.86 16.14
N ILE A 274 12.11 12.90 15.32
CA ILE A 274 11.14 13.21 14.26
C ILE A 274 11.59 12.55 12.96
N LEU A 275 10.69 11.83 12.32
CA LEU A 275 10.97 11.00 11.16
C LEU A 275 10.01 11.35 10.01
N PRO A 276 10.35 12.33 9.15
CA PRO A 276 9.49 12.71 8.02
C PRO A 276 9.44 11.59 6.98
N LEU A 277 8.28 11.37 6.42
CA LEU A 277 8.00 10.43 5.35
C LEU A 277 7.31 11.18 4.21
N GLU A 278 8.10 11.62 3.24
CA GLU A 278 7.62 12.31 2.06
C GLU A 278 6.80 11.40 1.15
N ASN A 279 5.90 11.99 0.35
CA ASN A 279 5.07 11.28 -0.59
C ASN A 279 4.27 10.14 0.07
N TRP A 280 3.62 10.46 1.19
CA TRP A 280 2.86 9.49 1.97
C TRP A 280 1.69 8.91 1.18
N TRP A 281 0.82 9.77 0.68
CA TRP A 281 -0.24 9.44 -0.27
C TRP A 281 -0.64 10.65 -1.13
N ILE A 282 -1.38 10.37 -2.19
CA ILE A 282 -2.12 11.36 -2.95
C ILE A 282 -3.51 11.46 -2.32
N GLN A 283 -3.87 12.64 -1.82
CA GLN A 283 -5.21 12.93 -1.32
C GLN A 283 -6.16 12.96 -2.51
N ILE A 284 -7.29 12.26 -2.43
CA ILE A 284 -8.16 12.02 -3.59
C ILE A 284 -9.62 11.94 -3.16
N ALA A 285 -10.52 12.39 -4.04
CA ALA A 285 -11.93 12.06 -3.97
C ALA A 285 -12.34 11.23 -5.19
N LEU A 286 -13.23 10.26 -4.97
CA LEU A 286 -13.67 9.30 -5.96
C LEU A 286 -15.20 9.37 -6.10
N PRO A 287 -15.75 9.67 -7.29
CA PRO A 287 -17.18 9.70 -7.51
C PRO A 287 -17.77 8.28 -7.57
N ASN A 288 -18.94 8.09 -7.03
CA ASN A 288 -19.72 6.88 -7.20
C ASN A 288 -20.37 6.86 -8.60
N THR A 289 -19.80 6.13 -9.53
CA THR A 289 -20.27 6.07 -10.92
C THR A 289 -21.57 5.24 -11.08
N ALA A 290 -22.03 4.60 -9.99
CA ALA A 290 -23.30 3.85 -9.98
C ALA A 290 -24.53 4.74 -9.81
N ASN A 291 -24.37 5.89 -9.17
CA ASN A 291 -25.50 6.70 -8.71
C ASN A 291 -25.69 7.97 -9.53
N PRO A 292 -26.95 8.36 -9.83
CA PRO A 292 -27.27 9.72 -10.19
C PRO A 292 -27.00 10.68 -9.01
N PRO A 293 -26.51 11.91 -9.27
CA PRO A 293 -26.11 12.43 -10.56
C PRO A 293 -24.63 12.16 -10.89
N THR A 294 -23.87 11.47 -10.03
CA THR A 294 -22.43 11.21 -10.22
C THR A 294 -22.11 10.22 -11.35
N ASN A 295 -23.10 9.47 -11.85
CA ASN A 295 -22.96 8.70 -13.09
C ASN A 295 -22.96 9.59 -14.36
N ASN A 296 -23.41 10.86 -14.27
CA ASN A 296 -23.43 11.81 -15.39
C ASN A 296 -22.08 12.52 -15.52
N LEU A 297 -21.50 12.50 -16.72
CA LEU A 297 -20.19 13.09 -17.00
C LEU A 297 -20.18 14.61 -16.81
N ALA A 298 -21.22 15.33 -17.28
CA ALA A 298 -21.31 16.78 -17.11
C ALA A 298 -21.36 17.18 -15.63
N PHE A 299 -22.07 16.40 -14.79
CA PHE A 299 -22.08 16.62 -13.34
C PHE A 299 -20.69 16.41 -12.72
N ARG A 300 -20.00 15.32 -13.06
CA ARG A 300 -18.64 15.08 -12.54
C ARG A 300 -17.67 16.19 -12.96
N ARG A 301 -17.74 16.64 -14.22
CA ARG A 301 -16.92 17.77 -14.72
C ARG A 301 -17.31 19.12 -14.08
N ALA A 302 -18.58 19.31 -13.70
CA ALA A 302 -18.99 20.47 -12.94
C ALA A 302 -18.33 20.52 -11.57
N VAL A 303 -18.30 19.39 -10.86
CA VAL A 303 -17.56 19.27 -9.59
C VAL A 303 -16.06 19.52 -9.82
N GLN A 304 -15.44 18.87 -10.81
CA GLN A 304 -14.02 19.07 -11.13
C GLN A 304 -13.65 20.53 -11.39
N ALA A 305 -14.52 21.25 -12.13
CA ALA A 305 -14.30 22.67 -12.44
C ALA A 305 -14.47 23.59 -11.20
N ALA A 306 -15.24 23.17 -10.21
CA ALA A 306 -15.47 23.93 -8.98
C ALA A 306 -14.30 23.86 -8.00
N LEU A 307 -13.42 22.84 -8.11
CA LEU A 307 -12.40 22.55 -7.11
C LEU A 307 -11.14 23.40 -7.32
N GLY A 308 -10.70 24.08 -6.25
CA GLY A 308 -9.40 24.71 -6.07
C GLY A 308 -8.55 23.86 -5.15
N MET A 309 -7.49 23.28 -5.68
CA MET A 309 -6.72 22.26 -4.98
C MET A 309 -5.83 22.82 -3.88
N GLU A 310 -5.35 24.07 -4.03
CA GLU A 310 -4.58 24.77 -3.00
C GLU A 310 -5.37 24.87 -1.69
N ASP A 311 -6.60 25.43 -1.74
CA ASP A 311 -7.44 25.60 -0.56
C ASP A 311 -7.75 24.24 0.13
N ILE A 312 -8.00 23.21 -0.69
CA ILE A 312 -8.26 21.85 -0.19
C ILE A 312 -7.03 21.30 0.53
N MET A 313 -5.85 21.42 -0.07
CA MET A 313 -4.62 20.86 0.46
C MET A 313 -4.06 21.66 1.63
N ASP A 314 -4.20 23.00 1.63
CA ASP A 314 -3.87 23.83 2.78
C ASP A 314 -4.66 23.40 4.03
N ALA A 315 -5.98 23.26 3.89
CA ALA A 315 -6.83 22.82 4.99
C ALA A 315 -6.54 21.36 5.41
N ALA A 316 -6.17 20.50 4.46
CA ALA A 316 -5.89 19.11 4.73
C ALA A 316 -4.59 18.88 5.50
N THR A 317 -3.56 19.73 5.30
CA THR A 317 -2.17 19.42 5.67
C THR A 317 -1.45 20.53 6.43
N ASP A 318 -2.14 21.61 6.79
CA ASP A 318 -1.51 22.82 7.36
C ASP A 318 -0.34 23.33 6.46
N GLY A 319 -0.52 23.31 5.13
CA GLY A 319 0.47 23.76 4.15
C GLY A 319 1.61 22.77 3.84
N ASN A 320 1.58 21.57 4.40
CA ASN A 320 2.62 20.55 4.18
C ASN A 320 2.23 19.59 3.04
N TYR A 321 2.19 20.10 1.82
CA TYR A 321 1.80 19.34 0.64
C TYR A 321 2.59 19.75 -0.61
N ARG A 322 2.39 18.98 -1.68
CA ARG A 322 2.73 19.35 -3.05
C ARG A 322 1.52 19.10 -3.95
N LEU A 323 1.20 20.05 -4.84
CA LEU A 323 0.21 19.79 -5.88
C LEU A 323 0.70 18.67 -6.79
N ASN A 324 -0.19 17.74 -7.10
CA ASN A 324 0.13 16.56 -7.91
C ASN A 324 -1.03 16.22 -8.83
N VAL A 325 -0.80 16.36 -10.14
CA VAL A 325 -1.82 16.22 -11.18
C VAL A 325 -2.41 14.81 -11.22
N GLY A 326 -1.60 13.80 -10.97
CA GLY A 326 -1.99 12.42 -11.27
C GLY A 326 -1.81 11.44 -10.13
N PHE A 327 -1.56 10.22 -10.51
CA PHE A 327 -1.59 9.05 -9.63
C PHE A 327 -0.20 8.49 -9.30
N GLN A 328 0.86 9.19 -9.68
CA GLN A 328 2.25 8.89 -9.30
C GLN A 328 2.94 10.17 -8.83
N PHE A 329 3.97 10.04 -8.00
CA PHE A 329 4.69 11.18 -7.43
C PHE A 329 5.73 11.74 -8.40
N PRO A 330 5.90 13.08 -8.45
CA PRO A 330 6.95 13.71 -9.25
C PRO A 330 8.34 13.14 -8.95
N GLY A 331 9.14 12.94 -10.00
CA GLY A 331 10.49 12.38 -9.89
C GLY A 331 10.55 10.85 -9.70
N ARG A 332 9.41 10.15 -9.76
CA ARG A 332 9.36 8.69 -9.69
C ARG A 332 9.13 8.07 -11.07
N PRO A 333 9.59 6.83 -11.30
CA PRO A 333 9.23 6.08 -12.50
C PRO A 333 7.71 6.10 -12.71
N ALA A 334 7.28 6.14 -13.94
CA ALA A 334 5.88 6.26 -14.34
C ALA A 334 5.19 7.60 -13.98
N TYR A 335 5.89 8.60 -13.44
CA TYR A 335 5.29 9.92 -13.29
C TYR A 335 4.92 10.51 -14.67
N THR A 336 3.72 11.08 -14.75
CA THR A 336 3.24 11.82 -15.91
C THR A 336 2.31 12.92 -15.43
N ASP A 337 2.24 14.01 -16.17
CA ASP A 337 1.28 15.10 -15.97
C ASP A 337 0.17 15.11 -17.03
N ALA A 338 -0.04 13.98 -17.71
CA ALA A 338 -1.12 13.79 -18.67
C ALA A 338 -2.47 14.10 -18.03
N GLY A 339 -3.28 14.95 -18.66
CA GLY A 339 -4.57 15.44 -18.13
C GLY A 339 -4.45 16.70 -17.24
N ARG A 340 -3.28 17.35 -17.19
CA ARG A 340 -3.03 18.57 -16.42
C ARG A 340 -4.06 19.68 -16.70
N GLU A 341 -4.57 19.77 -17.92
CA GLU A 341 -5.57 20.75 -18.35
C GLU A 341 -6.93 20.60 -17.66
N THR A 342 -7.16 19.47 -17.01
CA THR A 342 -8.38 19.20 -16.23
C THR A 342 -8.16 19.28 -14.71
N TYR A 343 -6.93 19.52 -14.29
CA TYR A 343 -6.54 19.57 -12.87
C TYR A 343 -6.55 21.01 -12.36
N ASN A 344 -7.07 21.23 -11.14
CA ASN A 344 -7.06 22.52 -10.45
C ASN A 344 -7.66 23.67 -11.29
N ILE A 345 -8.81 23.41 -11.90
CA ILE A 345 -9.46 24.35 -12.83
C ILE A 345 -9.92 25.61 -12.08
N ASN A 346 -10.50 25.43 -10.90
CA ASN A 346 -10.97 26.50 -10.01
C ASN A 346 -11.77 27.59 -10.75
N ASP A 347 -12.72 27.17 -11.59
CA ASP A 347 -13.59 28.05 -12.39
C ASP A 347 -15.07 27.85 -12.01
N PRO A 348 -15.59 28.63 -11.06
CA PRO A 348 -16.98 28.56 -10.66
C PRO A 348 -18.00 28.87 -11.78
N ALA A 349 -17.61 29.68 -12.78
CA ALA A 349 -18.51 30.02 -13.89
C ALA A 349 -18.69 28.81 -14.81
N ARG A 350 -17.59 28.15 -15.18
CA ARG A 350 -17.57 26.90 -15.93
C ARG A 350 -18.30 25.79 -15.16
N ALA A 351 -18.08 25.67 -13.85
CA ALA A 351 -18.77 24.71 -13.01
C ALA A 351 -20.29 24.87 -13.06
N ARG A 352 -20.81 26.10 -12.93
CA ARG A 352 -22.25 26.36 -13.03
C ARG A 352 -22.82 26.08 -14.43
N ALA A 353 -22.05 26.32 -15.48
CA ALA A 353 -22.47 26.00 -16.85
C ALA A 353 -22.64 24.48 -17.03
N LEU A 354 -21.63 23.69 -16.64
CA LEU A 354 -21.67 22.23 -16.67
C LEU A 354 -22.74 21.65 -15.75
N LEU A 355 -22.99 22.26 -14.60
CA LEU A 355 -24.05 21.85 -13.68
C LEU A 355 -25.45 21.98 -14.31
N ARG A 356 -25.70 23.08 -15.03
CA ARG A 356 -26.97 23.24 -15.81
C ARG A 356 -27.06 22.20 -16.92
N GLU A 357 -25.98 21.95 -17.65
CA GLU A 357 -25.91 20.93 -18.70
C GLU A 357 -26.24 19.53 -18.17
N SER A 358 -25.78 19.22 -16.96
CA SER A 358 -26.02 17.91 -16.32
C SER A 358 -27.48 17.64 -15.98
N GLY A 359 -28.33 18.66 -15.96
CA GLY A 359 -29.73 18.56 -15.54
C GLY A 359 -29.91 18.38 -14.03
N TYR A 360 -28.91 18.67 -13.22
CA TYR A 360 -28.98 18.59 -11.75
C TYR A 360 -30.05 19.50 -11.17
N ARG A 361 -30.90 18.96 -10.27
CA ARG A 361 -32.08 19.64 -9.71
C ARG A 361 -32.04 19.78 -8.19
N ASN A 362 -30.85 19.99 -7.62
CA ASN A 362 -30.62 20.18 -6.19
C ASN A 362 -30.81 18.90 -5.34
N GLU A 363 -30.64 17.72 -5.91
CA GLU A 363 -30.60 16.46 -5.18
C GLU A 363 -29.48 16.49 -4.13
N PRO A 364 -29.68 15.90 -2.93
CA PRO A 364 -28.63 15.84 -1.91
C PRO A 364 -27.43 15.01 -2.38
N ILE A 365 -26.24 15.59 -2.32
CA ILE A 365 -24.98 14.93 -2.64
C ILE A 365 -24.27 14.57 -1.34
N VAL A 366 -24.03 13.28 -1.13
CA VAL A 366 -23.37 12.77 0.07
C VAL A 366 -21.86 12.56 -0.20
N ILE A 367 -21.03 13.24 0.57
CA ILE A 367 -19.57 13.08 0.59
C ILE A 367 -19.22 12.19 1.77
N LEU A 368 -18.76 10.97 1.50
CA LEU A 368 -18.32 9.99 2.49
C LEU A 368 -16.87 10.29 2.91
N THR A 369 -16.66 10.47 4.20
CA THR A 369 -15.35 10.77 4.78
C THR A 369 -15.22 10.21 6.20
N ASN A 370 -14.04 10.37 6.83
CA ASN A 370 -13.75 9.92 8.18
C ASN A 370 -12.95 10.96 8.96
N ARG A 371 -12.93 10.87 10.29
CA ARG A 371 -12.08 11.71 11.16
C ARG A 371 -10.81 11.00 11.64
N ASP A 372 -10.68 9.72 11.38
CA ASP A 372 -9.50 8.93 11.75
C ASP A 372 -8.25 9.48 11.06
N TYR A 373 -8.45 9.98 9.82
CA TYR A 373 -7.44 10.69 9.05
C TYR A 373 -7.84 12.15 8.83
N PRO A 374 -7.36 13.09 9.67
CA PRO A 374 -7.72 14.51 9.56
C PRO A 374 -7.57 15.11 8.16
N PRO A 375 -6.53 14.77 7.37
CA PRO A 375 -6.42 15.26 6.00
C PRO A 375 -7.62 14.91 5.11
N MET A 376 -8.21 13.73 5.28
CA MET A 376 -9.40 13.33 4.50
C MET A 376 -10.64 14.12 4.92
N TYR A 377 -10.82 14.33 6.22
CA TYR A 377 -11.94 15.09 6.76
C TYR A 377 -11.88 16.56 6.34
N ASN A 378 -10.72 17.20 6.52
CA ASN A 378 -10.52 18.61 6.21
C ASN A 378 -10.65 18.88 4.70
N ALA A 379 -10.09 18.01 3.86
CA ALA A 379 -10.28 18.08 2.41
C ALA A 379 -11.77 17.99 2.03
N ALA A 380 -12.53 17.11 2.68
CA ALA A 380 -13.96 16.95 2.42
C ALA A 380 -14.78 18.19 2.82
N LEU A 381 -14.41 18.89 3.90
CA LEU A 381 -15.03 20.14 4.31
C LEU A 381 -14.86 21.24 3.25
N VAL A 382 -13.64 21.42 2.74
CA VAL A 382 -13.38 22.44 1.71
C VAL A 382 -14.04 22.05 0.39
N MET A 383 -13.96 20.79 -0.03
CA MET A 383 -14.70 20.29 -1.20
C MET A 383 -16.20 20.56 -1.08
N GLN A 384 -16.81 20.28 0.06
CA GLN A 384 -18.23 20.59 0.33
C GLN A 384 -18.52 22.09 0.14
N GLN A 385 -17.68 22.96 0.71
CA GLN A 385 -17.83 24.42 0.60
C GLN A 385 -17.76 24.88 -0.87
N GLN A 386 -16.76 24.40 -1.62
CA GLN A 386 -16.58 24.77 -3.03
C GLN A 386 -17.73 24.25 -3.91
N MET A 387 -18.23 23.04 -3.65
CA MET A 387 -19.42 22.50 -4.32
C MET A 387 -20.67 23.35 -4.04
N ARG A 388 -20.89 23.76 -2.78
CA ARG A 388 -22.02 24.61 -2.39
C ARG A 388 -21.95 25.99 -3.02
N ALA A 389 -20.76 26.56 -3.18
CA ALA A 389 -20.53 27.86 -3.80
C ALA A 389 -20.98 27.90 -5.29
N VAL A 390 -21.07 26.76 -5.95
CA VAL A 390 -21.55 26.67 -7.34
C VAL A 390 -23.00 26.16 -7.43
N GLY A 391 -23.66 25.90 -6.31
CA GLY A 391 -25.08 25.50 -6.27
C GLY A 391 -25.33 23.99 -6.11
N ILE A 392 -24.34 23.21 -5.68
CA ILE A 392 -24.50 21.78 -5.40
C ILE A 392 -24.86 21.58 -3.92
N ASN A 393 -25.95 20.86 -3.64
CA ASN A 393 -26.41 20.54 -2.28
C ASN A 393 -25.57 19.42 -1.65
N ALA A 394 -24.31 19.74 -1.29
CA ALA A 394 -23.34 18.79 -0.78
C ALA A 394 -23.42 18.67 0.75
N ASN A 395 -23.42 17.42 1.26
CA ASN A 395 -23.48 17.09 2.68
C ASN A 395 -22.42 16.04 3.03
N LEU A 396 -21.83 16.14 4.23
CA LEU A 396 -20.88 15.15 4.70
C LEU A 396 -21.59 13.98 5.39
N ARG A 397 -21.12 12.75 5.11
CA ARG A 397 -21.36 11.56 5.91
C ARG A 397 -20.05 11.13 6.53
N VAL A 398 -19.95 11.26 7.83
CA VAL A 398 -18.72 10.98 8.59
C VAL A 398 -18.89 9.67 9.33
N VAL A 399 -18.02 8.69 9.04
CA VAL A 399 -17.96 7.37 9.70
C VAL A 399 -16.49 7.07 10.02
N ASP A 400 -16.20 5.98 10.73
CA ASP A 400 -14.81 5.54 10.89
C ASP A 400 -14.20 5.06 9.56
N TRP A 401 -12.88 4.99 9.50
CA TRP A 401 -12.16 4.65 8.28
C TRP A 401 -12.52 3.26 7.73
N PRO A 402 -12.50 2.15 8.52
CA PRO A 402 -12.88 0.84 8.02
C PRO A 402 -14.30 0.80 7.45
N THR A 403 -15.25 1.45 8.11
CA THR A 403 -16.64 1.56 7.66
C THR A 403 -16.73 2.34 6.34
N SER A 404 -15.98 3.45 6.20
CA SER A 404 -15.98 4.24 4.97
C SER A 404 -15.46 3.43 3.77
N VAL A 405 -14.39 2.65 3.97
CA VAL A 405 -13.85 1.75 2.94
C VAL A 405 -14.85 0.65 2.59
N GLN A 406 -15.46 0.01 3.59
CA GLN A 406 -16.46 -1.03 3.36
C GLN A 406 -17.65 -0.50 2.56
N MET A 407 -18.16 0.68 2.91
CA MET A 407 -19.24 1.34 2.18
C MET A 407 -18.85 1.66 0.72
N SER A 408 -17.63 2.14 0.49
CA SER A 408 -17.16 2.46 -0.86
C SER A 408 -17.08 1.24 -1.77
N GLN A 409 -16.90 0.04 -1.20
CA GLN A 409 -16.77 -1.23 -1.91
C GLN A 409 -18.10 -1.99 -2.08
N GLN A 410 -19.18 -1.52 -1.48
CA GLN A 410 -20.50 -2.12 -1.66
C GLN A 410 -21.00 -1.84 -3.08
N VAL A 411 -21.11 -2.87 -3.89
CA VAL A 411 -21.56 -2.77 -5.29
C VAL A 411 -22.95 -2.18 -5.34
N ASN A 412 -23.14 -1.14 -6.17
CA ASN A 412 -24.40 -0.40 -6.35
C ASN A 412 -24.92 0.32 -5.09
N SER A 413 -24.05 0.62 -4.12
CA SER A 413 -24.45 1.44 -2.97
C SER A 413 -24.99 2.79 -3.42
N THR A 414 -26.16 3.17 -2.89
CA THR A 414 -26.80 4.48 -3.11
C THR A 414 -26.61 5.45 -1.94
N GLU A 415 -25.82 5.06 -0.94
CA GLU A 415 -25.69 5.81 0.32
C GLU A 415 -24.69 6.95 0.27
N TRP A 416 -23.90 7.04 -0.81
CA TRP A 416 -22.86 8.07 -0.98
C TRP A 416 -22.64 8.38 -2.46
N HIS A 417 -22.08 9.60 -2.74
CA HIS A 417 -21.78 10.11 -4.08
C HIS A 417 -20.30 10.37 -4.31
N PHE A 418 -19.57 10.77 -3.27
CA PHE A 418 -18.12 10.94 -3.30
C PHE A 418 -17.49 10.25 -2.11
N PHE A 419 -16.36 9.61 -2.30
CA PHE A 419 -15.58 8.95 -1.25
C PHE A 419 -14.20 9.59 -1.16
N HIS A 420 -13.86 10.13 0.02
CA HIS A 420 -12.51 10.64 0.29
C HIS A 420 -11.58 9.51 0.71
N SER A 421 -10.41 9.47 0.07
CA SER A 421 -9.37 8.46 0.29
C SER A 421 -7.97 9.05 0.16
N GLY A 422 -6.97 8.29 0.57
CA GLY A 422 -5.56 8.54 0.31
C GLY A 422 -4.98 7.38 -0.50
N TRP A 423 -4.52 7.66 -1.71
CA TRP A 423 -3.86 6.65 -2.53
C TRP A 423 -2.35 6.73 -2.40
N GLY A 424 -1.81 5.74 -1.76
CA GLY A 424 -0.38 5.61 -1.67
C GLY A 424 0.17 4.95 -2.90
N THR A 425 0.55 5.74 -3.86
CA THR A 425 1.49 5.30 -4.87
C THR A 425 2.88 5.42 -4.27
N GLN A 426 3.30 4.41 -3.55
CA GLN A 426 4.74 4.34 -3.27
C GLN A 426 5.49 4.19 -4.59
N PRO A 427 6.78 4.59 -4.60
CA PRO A 427 7.68 4.16 -5.67
C PRO A 427 7.48 2.69 -5.97
N ALA A 428 7.00 2.00 -4.92
CA ALA A 428 6.75 0.61 -4.77
C ALA A 428 5.52 0.06 -5.43
N LEU A 429 4.44 0.78 -5.59
CA LEU A 429 3.26 0.20 -6.21
C LEU A 429 3.25 0.38 -7.72
N GLY A 430 4.07 1.28 -8.23
CA GLY A 430 3.99 1.62 -9.64
C GLY A 430 2.58 2.09 -10.04
N ALA A 431 2.47 2.53 -11.24
CA ALA A 431 1.23 2.95 -11.84
C ALA A 431 0.16 1.85 -11.85
N LEU A 432 0.57 0.60 -12.07
CA LEU A 432 -0.32 -0.55 -12.23
C LEU A 432 -1.19 -0.78 -10.99
N ALA A 433 -0.59 -0.89 -9.82
CA ALA A 433 -1.34 -1.21 -8.61
C ALA A 433 -2.29 -0.08 -8.17
N THR A 434 -1.96 1.18 -8.49
CA THR A 434 -2.83 2.32 -8.23
C THR A 434 -4.04 2.31 -9.16
N MET A 435 -3.83 2.09 -10.46
CA MET A 435 -4.90 2.06 -11.45
C MET A 435 -5.80 0.84 -11.29
N GLN A 436 -5.29 -0.26 -10.76
CA GLN A 436 -6.09 -1.46 -10.48
C GLN A 436 -7.33 -1.14 -9.61
N PHE A 437 -7.23 -0.21 -8.66
CA PHE A 437 -8.39 0.20 -7.85
C PHE A 437 -9.52 0.78 -8.69
N LEU A 438 -9.22 1.48 -9.79
CA LEU A 438 -10.24 2.06 -10.67
C LEU A 438 -10.94 1.02 -11.54
N VAL A 439 -10.32 -0.12 -11.81
CA VAL A 439 -10.91 -1.19 -12.64
C VAL A 439 -11.41 -2.39 -11.83
N SER A 440 -11.13 -2.44 -10.52
CA SER A 440 -11.53 -3.54 -9.64
C SER A 440 -13.05 -3.74 -9.60
N PRO A 441 -13.57 -4.97 -9.77
CA PRO A 441 -15.02 -5.24 -9.86
C PRO A 441 -15.82 -4.83 -8.62
N GLY A 442 -15.21 -4.72 -7.44
CA GLY A 442 -15.87 -4.39 -6.18
C GLY A 442 -16.02 -2.90 -5.87
N ALA A 443 -15.49 -1.99 -6.72
CA ALA A 443 -15.46 -0.56 -6.44
C ALA A 443 -16.56 0.19 -7.19
N ASN A 444 -17.35 1.04 -6.48
CA ASN A 444 -18.39 1.87 -7.10
C ASN A 444 -17.85 3.07 -7.89
N TYR A 445 -16.60 3.41 -7.71
CA TYR A 445 -15.92 4.52 -8.42
C TYR A 445 -15.22 4.09 -9.71
N ARG A 446 -15.29 2.82 -10.08
CA ARG A 446 -14.75 2.33 -11.35
C ARG A 446 -15.66 2.71 -12.53
N PRO A 447 -15.13 2.84 -13.76
CA PRO A 447 -15.93 2.68 -14.98
C PRO A 447 -16.72 1.37 -14.89
N ARG A 448 -18.03 1.40 -15.24
CA ARG A 448 -18.95 0.31 -14.88
C ARG A 448 -18.58 -1.03 -15.50
N ASP A 449 -18.19 -1.02 -16.76
CA ASP A 449 -17.67 -2.16 -17.50
C ASP A 449 -16.92 -1.68 -18.76
N ASP A 450 -16.37 -2.61 -19.52
CA ASP A 450 -15.71 -2.35 -20.79
C ASP A 450 -16.63 -1.75 -21.86
N LYS A 451 -17.96 -1.90 -21.74
CA LYS A 451 -18.94 -1.29 -22.63
C LYS A 451 -19.18 0.18 -22.30
N ASP A 452 -19.17 0.51 -21.02
CA ASP A 452 -19.35 1.90 -20.57
C ASP A 452 -18.11 2.75 -20.87
N ASP A 453 -16.90 2.18 -20.77
CA ASP A 453 -15.65 2.88 -21.04
C ASP A 453 -14.55 1.97 -21.61
N PRO A 454 -14.70 1.56 -22.88
CA PRO A 454 -13.75 0.64 -23.51
C PRO A 454 -12.33 1.20 -23.62
N GLU A 455 -12.15 2.54 -23.69
CA GLU A 455 -10.82 3.13 -23.82
C GLU A 455 -10.04 3.05 -22.50
N VAL A 456 -10.70 3.21 -21.34
CA VAL A 456 -10.07 3.04 -20.01
C VAL A 456 -9.67 1.58 -19.82
N HIS A 457 -10.54 0.64 -20.17
CA HIS A 457 -10.24 -0.79 -20.07
C HIS A 457 -9.13 -1.21 -21.03
N ALA A 458 -9.11 -0.72 -22.28
CA ALA A 458 -8.02 -0.99 -23.22
C ALA A 458 -6.68 -0.43 -22.71
N ALA A 459 -6.66 0.77 -22.12
CA ALA A 459 -5.45 1.33 -21.54
C ALA A 459 -4.96 0.50 -20.35
N TRP A 460 -5.88 -0.02 -19.53
CA TRP A 460 -5.56 -0.96 -18.44
C TRP A 460 -4.96 -2.26 -18.95
N ASP A 461 -5.55 -2.86 -19.99
CA ASP A 461 -5.05 -4.10 -20.59
C ASP A 461 -3.66 -3.90 -21.20
N ASP A 462 -3.41 -2.76 -21.86
CA ASP A 462 -2.09 -2.42 -22.38
C ASP A 462 -1.05 -2.27 -21.26
N MET A 463 -1.39 -1.62 -20.14
CA MET A 463 -0.51 -1.53 -18.97
C MET A 463 -0.11 -2.89 -18.41
N ASN A 464 -0.99 -3.89 -18.50
CA ASN A 464 -0.74 -5.25 -17.99
C ASN A 464 0.04 -6.13 -18.96
N ASN A 465 -0.23 -6.01 -20.25
CA ASN A 465 0.12 -7.03 -21.24
C ASN A 465 1.26 -6.61 -22.19
N LEU A 466 1.53 -5.30 -22.34
CA LEU A 466 2.63 -4.87 -23.19
C LEU A 466 3.99 -5.26 -22.57
N ARG A 467 4.88 -5.82 -23.39
CA ARG A 467 6.23 -6.24 -22.93
C ARG A 467 7.18 -5.07 -22.79
N ASP A 468 7.08 -4.09 -23.68
CA ASP A 468 7.94 -2.91 -23.67
C ASP A 468 7.58 -1.98 -22.51
N PRO A 469 8.52 -1.66 -21.59
CA PRO A 469 8.29 -0.74 -20.47
C PRO A 469 7.90 0.67 -20.91
N ALA A 470 8.42 1.17 -22.05
CA ALA A 470 8.06 2.49 -22.56
C ALA A 470 6.60 2.51 -23.03
N ALA A 471 6.17 1.49 -23.76
CA ALA A 471 4.78 1.36 -24.20
C ALA A 471 3.81 1.22 -23.00
N ARG A 472 4.22 0.53 -21.91
CA ARG A 472 3.43 0.52 -20.65
C ARG A 472 3.33 1.89 -20.00
N GLN A 473 4.41 2.67 -20.05
CA GLN A 473 4.43 4.05 -19.56
C GLN A 473 3.44 4.94 -20.34
N ASP A 474 3.41 4.81 -21.67
CA ASP A 474 2.47 5.52 -22.54
C ASP A 474 1.02 5.09 -22.27
N ALA A 475 0.79 3.80 -22.04
CA ALA A 475 -0.51 3.29 -21.65
C ALA A 475 -0.98 3.86 -20.31
N PHE A 476 -0.08 3.99 -19.34
CA PHE A 476 -0.38 4.66 -18.06
C PHE A 476 -0.72 6.15 -18.25
N ALA A 477 0.06 6.88 -19.04
CA ALA A 477 -0.22 8.28 -19.32
C ALA A 477 -1.58 8.47 -20.01
N ARG A 478 -1.92 7.58 -20.96
CA ARG A 478 -3.24 7.54 -21.61
C ARG A 478 -4.35 7.26 -20.60
N MET A 479 -4.19 6.24 -19.75
CA MET A 479 -5.18 5.91 -18.71
C MET A 479 -5.38 7.07 -17.73
N GLN A 480 -4.31 7.69 -17.25
CA GLN A 480 -4.40 8.86 -16.36
C GLN A 480 -5.17 10.00 -17.01
N ARG A 481 -4.88 10.34 -18.27
CA ARG A 481 -5.61 11.37 -19.01
C ARG A 481 -7.10 11.05 -19.09
N LEU A 482 -7.46 9.85 -19.52
CA LEU A 482 -8.86 9.41 -19.64
C LEU A 482 -9.60 9.48 -18.29
N VAL A 483 -8.97 9.03 -17.21
CA VAL A 483 -9.54 9.09 -15.86
C VAL A 483 -9.81 10.53 -15.43
N LEU A 484 -8.89 11.45 -15.70
CA LEU A 484 -9.05 12.87 -15.35
C LEU A 484 -10.05 13.59 -16.26
N GLU A 485 -10.02 13.39 -17.57
CA GLU A 485 -10.97 13.99 -18.52
C GLU A 485 -12.42 13.53 -18.27
N ARG A 486 -12.60 12.31 -17.80
CA ARG A 486 -13.91 11.72 -17.47
C ARG A 486 -14.27 11.87 -16.01
N ALA A 487 -13.41 12.55 -15.25
CA ALA A 487 -13.59 12.85 -13.83
C ALA A 487 -14.00 11.59 -13.04
N TYR A 488 -13.29 10.46 -13.25
CA TYR A 488 -13.43 9.25 -12.45
C TYR A 488 -12.66 9.33 -11.13
N ALA A 489 -11.77 10.30 -10.99
CA ALA A 489 -11.04 10.58 -9.78
C ALA A 489 -10.60 12.05 -9.75
N TYR A 490 -10.52 12.61 -8.54
CA TYR A 490 -10.05 13.99 -8.30
C TYR A 490 -8.83 13.92 -7.39
N PRO A 491 -7.60 13.79 -7.92
CA PRO A 491 -6.40 13.93 -7.11
C PRO A 491 -6.25 15.39 -6.68
N PHE A 492 -6.02 15.63 -5.39
CA PHE A 492 -5.86 16.99 -4.86
C PHE A 492 -4.39 17.38 -4.78
N GLY A 493 -3.56 16.49 -4.28
CA GLY A 493 -2.15 16.71 -4.08
C GLY A 493 -1.52 15.59 -3.25
N SER A 494 -0.20 15.60 -3.12
CA SER A 494 0.54 14.68 -2.27
C SER A 494 0.88 15.32 -0.93
N LEU A 495 0.81 14.54 0.15
CA LEU A 495 1.16 15.00 1.48
C LEU A 495 2.39 14.25 2.06
N THR A 496 3.07 14.93 2.98
CA THR A 496 4.12 14.37 3.81
C THR A 496 3.53 13.96 5.14
N LYS A 497 3.82 12.75 5.61
CA LYS A 497 3.49 12.28 6.94
C LYS A 497 4.72 12.37 7.84
N VAL A 498 4.52 12.60 9.11
CA VAL A 498 5.63 12.65 10.06
C VAL A 498 5.42 11.60 11.13
N GLN A 499 6.23 10.55 11.11
CA GLN A 499 6.33 9.60 12.20
C GLN A 499 7.26 10.15 13.28
N ALA A 500 7.12 9.69 14.52
CA ALA A 500 8.05 10.03 15.58
C ALA A 500 8.21 8.86 16.54
N VAL A 501 9.39 8.76 17.12
CA VAL A 501 9.74 7.75 18.11
C VAL A 501 10.45 8.38 19.29
N ARG A 502 10.41 7.72 20.44
CA ARG A 502 11.25 8.08 21.57
C ARG A 502 12.72 7.73 21.27
N SER A 503 13.63 8.49 21.81
CA SER A 503 15.08 8.37 21.57
C SER A 503 15.68 7.02 21.99
N ASN A 504 14.99 6.28 22.86
CA ASN A 504 15.39 4.91 23.25
C ASN A 504 14.87 3.80 22.29
N VAL A 505 14.13 4.16 21.24
CA VAL A 505 13.73 3.24 20.17
C VAL A 505 14.73 3.37 19.02
N HIS A 506 15.45 2.32 18.74
CA HIS A 506 16.54 2.32 17.79
C HIS A 506 16.20 1.52 16.53
N ASN A 507 16.80 1.90 15.41
CA ASN A 507 16.64 1.29 14.09
C ASN A 507 15.18 1.29 13.57
N PHE A 508 14.33 2.18 14.10
CA PHE A 508 13.03 2.45 13.51
C PHE A 508 13.22 3.41 12.33
N VAL A 509 13.11 2.86 11.12
CA VAL A 509 13.21 3.63 9.88
C VAL A 509 11.81 3.96 9.40
N PRO A 510 11.51 5.24 9.13
CA PRO A 510 10.18 5.63 8.65
C PRO A 510 9.86 4.90 7.35
N PHE A 511 8.70 4.33 7.31
CA PHE A 511 8.23 3.60 6.15
C PHE A 511 6.70 3.66 6.11
N ARG A 512 6.13 3.36 4.95
CA ARG A 512 4.68 3.47 4.78
C ARG A 512 3.90 2.59 5.75
N ILE A 513 4.40 1.40 6.01
CA ILE A 513 3.89 0.48 7.03
C ILE A 513 4.94 0.40 8.13
N PRO A 514 4.57 0.59 9.42
CA PRO A 514 5.53 0.48 10.51
C PRO A 514 6.11 -0.94 10.59
N ARG A 515 7.43 -1.02 10.58
CA ARG A 515 8.18 -2.28 10.58
C ARG A 515 8.92 -2.39 11.90
N PHE A 516 8.57 -3.38 12.71
CA PHE A 516 9.19 -3.61 14.02
C PHE A 516 10.25 -4.72 14.03
N SER A 517 10.44 -5.42 12.91
CA SER A 517 11.63 -6.26 12.75
C SER A 517 12.90 -5.40 12.73
N ASN A 518 13.98 -5.91 13.33
CA ASN A 518 15.28 -5.24 13.48
C ASN A 518 15.21 -3.94 14.31
N VAL A 519 14.09 -3.67 15.00
CA VAL A 519 13.92 -2.54 15.94
C VAL A 519 14.20 -3.04 17.36
N TRP A 520 14.94 -2.25 18.15
CA TRP A 520 15.30 -2.59 19.51
C TRP A 520 15.15 -1.37 20.45
N VAL A 521 15.00 -1.64 21.74
CA VAL A 521 14.89 -0.61 22.78
C VAL A 521 16.04 -0.72 23.77
N GLN A 522 16.43 0.43 24.34
CA GLN A 522 17.50 0.54 25.30
C GLN A 522 16.97 0.93 26.67
#